data_34ec9570f73dca0a427441b79574c780
#
_entry.id   34ec9570f73dca0a427441b79574c780
#
_cell.length_a   1.000
_cell.length_b   1.000
_cell.length_c   1.000
_cell.angle_alpha   90.00
_cell.angle_beta   90.00
_cell.angle_gamma   90.00
#
_symmetry.space_group_name_H-M   'P 1'
#
loop_
_entity.id
_entity.type
_entity.pdbx_description
1 polymer ?
#
loop_
_entity_poly.entity_id
_entity_poly.type
_entity_poly.pdbx_seq_one_letter_code
_entity_poly.pdbx_strand_id
1 'polypeptide(L)'
;MKKISIKGKILALSLAAITALTSAAALTGCAKEQASSKTGETAAQSATETATEASAADIATTAMLGESPEWVTKLDAAKSADQLFVVAAHEKTTAWVSLHEKDKDGKWQMVMSTPGYIGKNGLGKTKEGDGKTPVGTFGFNAAFGIASDPGCSIPYTKVDDNTYWSGDVREGMQYNKMVSIKDYPNLDKDSSEHIIDYTRQYQYCLNISYNSDCKTDAGSAIFLHCLGPNKPYTGGCVAIPENQMKFVMQNVKPNCAVVIDSLEKLGGEF
;
A
#
# COMPACT_ATOMS: atom_id res chain seq x y z
N MET A 1 -31.88 30.11 -32.23
CA MET A 1 -32.25 31.34 -31.49
C MET A 1 -32.31 31.02 -29.99
N LYS A 2 -31.70 31.90 -29.20
CA LYS A 2 -31.64 32.13 -27.76
C LYS A 2 -30.65 31.25 -26.97
N LYS A 3 -29.45 31.83 -26.80
CA LYS A 3 -28.51 31.60 -25.69
C LYS A 3 -29.11 32.16 -24.40
N ILE A 4 -29.04 31.41 -23.30
CA ILE A 4 -29.24 31.96 -21.96
C ILE A 4 -27.94 31.75 -21.19
N SER A 5 -27.26 32.86 -20.93
CA SER A 5 -26.08 32.98 -20.06
C SER A 5 -26.60 33.32 -18.66
N ILE A 6 -26.15 32.55 -17.64
CA ILE A 6 -26.38 32.92 -16.24
C ILE A 6 -25.02 33.03 -15.58
N LYS A 7 -24.57 34.28 -15.38
CA LYS A 7 -23.48 34.67 -14.50
C LYS A 7 -24.00 34.66 -13.06
N GLY A 8 -23.45 33.80 -12.20
CA GLY A 8 -23.70 33.80 -10.75
C GLY A 8 -22.44 34.22 -10.00
N LYS A 9 -22.60 35.23 -9.20
CA LYS A 9 -21.58 36.03 -8.49
C LYS A 9 -20.89 35.24 -7.39
N ILE A 10 -19.58 35.44 -7.35
CA ILE A 10 -18.67 35.13 -6.25
C ILE A 10 -19.00 36.06 -5.07
N LEU A 11 -19.27 35.52 -3.89
CA LEU A 11 -19.33 36.28 -2.65
C LEU A 11 -18.12 35.86 -1.79
N ALA A 12 -17.15 36.77 -1.74
CA ALA A 12 -16.02 36.69 -0.81
C ALA A 12 -16.48 37.18 0.56
N LEU A 13 -16.20 36.42 1.60
CA LEU A 13 -16.30 36.91 2.98
C LEU A 13 -14.92 36.85 3.61
N SER A 14 -14.45 38.03 3.94
CA SER A 14 -13.16 38.32 4.59
C SER A 14 -13.28 38.29 6.11
N LEU A 15 -12.23 37.79 6.75
CA LEU A 15 -11.47 38.36 7.88
C LEU A 15 -12.12 38.47 9.26
N ALA A 16 -11.52 37.79 10.23
CA ALA A 16 -11.22 38.42 11.52
C ALA A 16 -10.00 37.73 12.17
N ALA A 17 -8.92 38.49 12.26
CA ALA A 17 -7.76 38.19 13.09
C ALA A 17 -8.07 38.59 14.54
N ILE A 18 -7.65 37.77 15.52
CA ILE A 18 -7.54 38.17 16.92
C ILE A 18 -6.12 37.85 17.39
N THR A 19 -5.38 38.91 17.63
CA THR A 19 -4.10 38.97 18.34
C THR A 19 -4.35 39.23 19.84
N ALA A 20 -3.65 38.53 20.73
CA ALA A 20 -3.25 38.98 22.09
C ALA A 20 -2.21 38.00 22.61
N LEU A 21 -1.02 38.37 22.78
CA LEU A 21 -0.27 39.16 23.79
C LEU A 21 0.21 38.30 24.95
N THR A 22 1.51 38.05 24.90
CA THR A 22 2.60 38.12 25.92
C THR A 22 2.37 37.68 27.37
N SER A 23 3.29 36.86 27.89
CA SER A 23 4.11 37.25 29.03
C SER A 23 5.34 36.36 29.19
N ALA A 24 6.50 37.01 29.24
CA ALA A 24 7.79 36.45 29.62
C ALA A 24 7.97 36.47 31.13
N ALA A 25 8.64 35.46 31.69
CA ALA A 25 9.36 35.63 32.94
C ALA A 25 10.62 34.75 32.90
N ALA A 26 11.75 35.42 32.84
CA ALA A 26 13.07 34.85 33.10
C ALA A 26 13.33 34.94 34.63
N LEU A 27 13.99 33.95 35.17
CA LEU A 27 14.81 34.12 36.38
C LEU A 27 15.99 33.14 36.35
N THR A 28 17.13 33.77 36.36
CA THR A 28 18.51 33.32 36.55
C THR A 28 18.76 32.74 37.94
N GLY A 29 19.71 31.80 38.04
CA GLY A 29 20.31 31.41 39.30
C GLY A 29 21.43 30.37 39.13
N CYS A 30 22.66 30.90 39.02
CA CYS A 30 23.92 30.15 39.20
C CYS A 30 24.15 29.77 40.68
N ALA A 31 24.75 28.62 40.91
CA ALA A 31 25.82 28.44 41.91
C ALA A 31 26.56 27.13 41.71
N LYS A 32 27.88 27.24 41.58
CA LYS A 32 28.89 26.18 41.75
C LYS A 32 29.02 25.87 43.23
N GLU A 33 29.36 24.62 43.56
CA GLU A 33 30.52 24.36 44.47
C GLU A 33 30.96 22.90 44.41
N GLN A 34 32.26 22.76 44.70
CA GLN A 34 33.13 21.57 44.58
C GLN A 34 33.21 20.80 45.90
N ALA A 35 33.63 19.55 45.76
CA ALA A 35 34.66 18.82 46.53
C ALA A 35 34.20 17.69 47.46
N SER A 36 34.81 16.57 47.15
CA SER A 36 35.70 15.70 47.94
C SER A 36 35.16 14.45 48.61
N SER A 37 35.61 13.34 48.01
CA SER A 37 36.22 12.12 48.59
C SER A 37 35.48 11.29 49.67
N LYS A 38 35.28 10.02 49.45
CA LYS A 38 36.10 8.82 49.81
C LYS A 38 35.32 7.52 49.71
N THR A 39 35.94 6.59 49.00
CA THR A 39 36.04 5.14 49.21
C THR A 39 34.87 4.35 49.78
N GLY A 40 34.43 3.38 48.99
CA GLY A 40 33.64 2.21 49.39
C GLY A 40 33.55 1.25 48.20
N GLU A 41 34.47 0.30 48.18
CA GLU A 41 34.54 -0.82 47.24
C GLU A 41 33.36 -1.76 47.51
N THR A 42 32.54 -2.04 46.49
CA THR A 42 31.75 -3.28 46.44
C THR A 42 31.49 -3.62 45.00
N ALA A 43 31.93 -4.80 44.62
CA ALA A 43 31.85 -5.40 43.32
C ALA A 43 30.37 -5.46 42.82
N ALA A 44 30.10 -4.85 41.66
CA ALA A 44 28.90 -5.11 40.90
C ALA A 44 29.36 -5.64 39.53
N GLN A 45 28.95 -6.86 39.26
CA GLN A 45 29.20 -7.60 38.05
C GLN A 45 28.69 -6.79 36.81
N SER A 46 29.59 -6.53 35.90
CA SER A 46 29.31 -6.05 34.56
C SER A 46 28.57 -7.16 33.79
N ALA A 47 27.28 -7.01 33.67
CA ALA A 47 26.52 -7.72 32.63
C ALA A 47 26.80 -7.02 31.32
N THR A 48 27.72 -7.54 30.54
CA THR A 48 27.89 -7.18 29.14
C THR A 48 26.72 -7.77 28.38
N GLU A 49 25.73 -6.94 28.08
CA GLU A 49 24.71 -7.27 27.05
C GLU A 49 25.43 -7.31 25.72
N THR A 50 25.75 -8.53 25.31
CA THR A 50 26.14 -8.82 23.92
C THR A 50 24.88 -8.65 23.10
N ALA A 51 24.74 -7.50 22.40
CA ALA A 51 23.79 -7.36 21.33
C ALA A 51 24.18 -8.38 20.24
N THR A 52 23.49 -9.49 20.24
CA THR A 52 23.59 -10.48 19.16
C THR A 52 22.89 -9.82 17.97
N GLU A 53 23.69 -9.39 16.98
CA GLU A 53 23.16 -9.08 15.65
C GLU A 53 22.45 -10.33 15.15
N ALA A 54 21.11 -10.27 15.09
CA ALA A 54 20.32 -11.31 14.48
C ALA A 54 20.71 -11.37 13.00
N SER A 55 21.34 -12.46 12.66
CA SER A 55 21.66 -12.84 11.29
C SER A 55 20.40 -12.77 10.43
N ALA A 56 20.53 -12.25 9.20
CA ALA A 56 19.49 -12.20 8.17
C ALA A 56 18.97 -13.59 7.69
N ALA A 57 19.11 -14.61 8.49
CA ALA A 57 18.71 -16.00 8.24
C ALA A 57 17.45 -16.43 9.02
N ASP A 58 16.88 -15.59 9.87
CA ASP A 58 15.54 -15.81 10.41
C ASP A 58 14.49 -15.25 9.43
N ILE A 59 14.42 -15.86 8.25
CA ILE A 59 13.21 -15.86 7.44
C ILE A 59 12.19 -16.59 8.30
N ALA A 60 11.29 -15.81 8.92
CA ALA A 60 10.21 -16.35 9.72
C ALA A 60 9.50 -17.41 8.90
N THR A 61 9.57 -18.66 9.34
CA THR A 61 8.74 -19.72 8.78
C THR A 61 7.32 -19.22 8.82
N THR A 62 6.74 -18.99 7.65
CA THR A 62 5.37 -18.49 7.51
C THR A 62 4.45 -19.37 8.32
N ALA A 63 3.91 -18.86 9.43
CA ALA A 63 2.99 -19.62 10.26
C ALA A 63 1.70 -19.79 9.46
N MET A 64 1.41 -21.01 9.02
CA MET A 64 0.15 -21.33 8.36
C MET A 64 -0.98 -21.13 9.36
N LEU A 65 -2.00 -20.36 8.97
CA LEU A 65 -3.18 -20.09 9.79
C LEU A 65 -4.13 -21.29 9.79
N GLY A 66 -3.95 -22.26 8.89
CA GLY A 66 -4.73 -23.47 8.74
C GLY A 66 -5.10 -23.74 7.28
N GLU A 67 -5.91 -24.77 7.06
CA GLU A 67 -6.39 -25.09 5.72
C GLU A 67 -7.20 -23.92 5.13
N SER A 68 -7.02 -23.69 3.83
CA SER A 68 -7.80 -22.69 3.11
C SER A 68 -9.28 -23.06 3.09
N PRO A 69 -10.19 -22.07 3.16
CA PRO A 69 -11.62 -22.32 2.98
C PRO A 69 -11.90 -23.09 1.68
N GLU A 70 -12.87 -23.99 1.72
CA GLU A 70 -13.19 -24.87 0.57
C GLU A 70 -13.49 -24.07 -0.72
N TRP A 71 -14.18 -22.92 -0.60
CA TRP A 71 -14.50 -22.09 -1.74
C TRP A 71 -13.23 -21.53 -2.43
N VAL A 72 -12.15 -21.26 -1.69
CA VAL A 72 -10.86 -20.83 -2.26
C VAL A 72 -10.26 -21.94 -3.12
N THR A 73 -10.33 -23.18 -2.66
CA THR A 73 -9.78 -24.32 -3.41
C THR A 73 -10.55 -24.63 -4.68
N LYS A 74 -11.78 -24.13 -4.79
CA LYS A 74 -12.68 -24.30 -5.96
C LYS A 74 -12.54 -23.18 -7.00
N LEU A 75 -11.79 -22.11 -6.71
CA LEU A 75 -11.55 -21.04 -7.67
C LEU A 75 -10.87 -21.58 -8.93
N ASP A 76 -11.24 -21.04 -10.10
CA ASP A 76 -10.61 -21.45 -11.36
C ASP A 76 -9.09 -21.27 -11.34
N ALA A 77 -8.61 -20.19 -10.74
CA ALA A 77 -7.19 -19.93 -10.56
C ALA A 77 -6.47 -21.01 -9.72
N ALA A 78 -7.15 -21.66 -8.77
CA ALA A 78 -6.59 -22.71 -7.93
C ALA A 78 -6.20 -23.97 -8.71
N LYS A 79 -6.76 -24.16 -9.91
CA LYS A 79 -6.47 -25.30 -10.79
C LYS A 79 -5.06 -25.25 -11.37
N SER A 80 -4.52 -24.05 -11.58
CA SER A 80 -3.24 -23.84 -12.26
C SER A 80 -2.18 -23.09 -11.44
N ALA A 81 -2.59 -22.39 -10.38
CA ALA A 81 -1.68 -21.66 -9.50
C ALA A 81 -1.25 -22.53 -8.30
N ASP A 82 -0.09 -22.21 -7.73
CA ASP A 82 0.41 -22.74 -6.46
C ASP A 82 0.30 -21.72 -5.34
N GLN A 83 -0.01 -20.47 -5.68
CA GLN A 83 -0.25 -19.41 -4.71
C GLN A 83 -1.39 -18.49 -5.20
N LEU A 84 -2.30 -18.12 -4.30
CA LEU A 84 -3.43 -17.25 -4.56
C LEU A 84 -3.42 -16.07 -3.59
N PHE A 85 -3.57 -14.87 -4.12
CA PHE A 85 -3.91 -13.68 -3.36
C PHE A 85 -5.37 -13.35 -3.65
N VAL A 86 -6.24 -13.46 -2.64
CA VAL A 86 -7.69 -13.33 -2.83
C VAL A 86 -8.19 -12.05 -2.19
N VAL A 87 -8.97 -11.28 -2.94
CA VAL A 87 -9.66 -10.07 -2.49
C VAL A 87 -11.16 -10.32 -2.62
N ALA A 88 -11.79 -10.73 -1.53
CA ALA A 88 -13.20 -11.05 -1.45
C ALA A 88 -13.97 -9.86 -0.88
N ALA A 89 -14.54 -9.02 -1.75
CA ALA A 89 -15.33 -7.87 -1.32
C ALA A 89 -16.65 -8.33 -0.70
N HIS A 90 -17.01 -7.78 0.47
CA HIS A 90 -18.27 -8.13 1.13
C HIS A 90 -19.18 -6.94 1.38
N GLU A 91 -18.64 -5.73 1.37
CA GLU A 91 -19.39 -4.48 1.40
C GLU A 91 -18.88 -3.54 0.31
N LYS A 92 -19.46 -2.34 0.25
CA LYS A 92 -19.15 -1.39 -0.83
C LYS A 92 -17.65 -1.06 -0.94
N THR A 93 -16.96 -0.91 0.22
CA THR A 93 -15.56 -0.43 0.24
C THR A 93 -14.63 -1.34 1.02
N THR A 94 -15.13 -2.45 1.55
CA THR A 94 -14.36 -3.39 2.37
C THR A 94 -14.21 -4.74 1.67
N ALA A 95 -13.12 -5.42 1.96
CA ALA A 95 -12.86 -6.75 1.50
C ALA A 95 -12.16 -7.57 2.58
N TRP A 96 -12.35 -8.86 2.53
CA TRP A 96 -11.49 -9.83 3.17
C TRP A 96 -10.34 -10.14 2.21
N VAL A 97 -9.10 -9.94 2.67
CA VAL A 97 -7.91 -10.12 1.85
C VAL A 97 -7.08 -11.25 2.45
N SER A 98 -6.68 -12.22 1.63
CA SER A 98 -5.96 -13.40 2.09
C SER A 98 -4.92 -13.89 1.09
N LEU A 99 -3.86 -14.50 1.61
CA LEU A 99 -2.83 -15.19 0.84
C LEU A 99 -2.90 -16.67 1.14
N HIS A 100 -2.92 -17.49 0.10
CA HIS A 100 -3.00 -18.93 0.18
C HIS A 100 -1.89 -19.57 -0.63
N GLU A 101 -1.39 -20.70 -0.17
CA GLU A 101 -0.31 -21.45 -0.82
C GLU A 101 -0.55 -22.94 -0.71
N LYS A 102 -0.19 -23.70 -1.74
CA LYS A 102 -0.13 -25.14 -1.65
C LYS A 102 1.06 -25.58 -0.82
N ASP A 103 0.82 -26.46 0.14
CA ASP A 103 1.88 -27.14 0.87
C ASP A 103 2.57 -28.21 0.01
N LYS A 104 3.55 -28.90 0.60
CA LYS A 104 4.29 -29.99 -0.06
C LYS A 104 3.41 -31.17 -0.52
N ASP A 105 2.24 -31.33 0.09
CA ASP A 105 1.28 -32.40 -0.22
C ASP A 105 0.22 -31.91 -1.22
N GLY A 106 0.33 -30.67 -1.72
CA GLY A 106 -0.57 -30.05 -2.68
C GLY A 106 -1.86 -29.52 -2.06
N LYS A 107 -1.95 -29.47 -0.73
CA LYS A 107 -3.12 -28.94 -0.02
C LYS A 107 -3.00 -27.43 0.12
N TRP A 108 -4.10 -26.75 -0.10
CA TRP A 108 -4.18 -25.30 0.07
C TRP A 108 -4.18 -24.89 1.55
N GLN A 109 -3.24 -24.05 1.92
CA GLN A 109 -3.09 -23.48 3.26
C GLN A 109 -3.27 -21.96 3.20
N MET A 110 -3.98 -21.40 4.16
CA MET A 110 -4.06 -19.96 4.34
C MET A 110 -2.85 -19.47 5.15
N VAL A 111 -2.06 -18.58 4.58
CA VAL A 111 -0.82 -18.08 5.19
C VAL A 111 -0.94 -16.64 5.69
N MET A 112 -1.94 -15.90 5.22
CA MET A 112 -2.26 -14.55 5.69
C MET A 112 -3.74 -14.26 5.49
N SER A 113 -4.30 -13.46 6.38
CA SER A 113 -5.69 -13.03 6.34
C SER A 113 -5.83 -11.70 7.07
N THR A 114 -6.50 -10.74 6.43
CA THR A 114 -6.66 -9.38 6.97
C THR A 114 -7.87 -8.68 6.36
N PRO A 115 -8.54 -7.79 7.08
CA PRO A 115 -9.44 -6.84 6.45
C PRO A 115 -8.66 -5.87 5.55
N GLY A 116 -9.31 -5.41 4.48
CA GLY A 116 -8.76 -4.42 3.56
C GLY A 116 -9.82 -3.50 2.99
N TYR A 117 -9.37 -2.45 2.30
CA TYR A 117 -10.24 -1.52 1.59
C TYR A 117 -10.06 -1.64 0.09
N ILE A 118 -11.17 -1.40 -0.63
CA ILE A 118 -11.25 -1.35 -2.08
C ILE A 118 -11.78 0.01 -2.56
N GLY A 119 -12.03 0.14 -3.85
CA GLY A 119 -12.49 1.38 -4.46
C GLY A 119 -13.75 1.98 -3.81
N LYS A 120 -13.80 3.30 -3.68
CA LYS A 120 -14.93 4.07 -3.09
C LYS A 120 -16.29 3.76 -3.75
N ASN A 121 -16.27 3.29 -4.99
CA ASN A 121 -17.43 2.91 -5.76
C ASN A 121 -17.58 1.39 -5.92
N GLY A 122 -16.88 0.59 -5.09
CA GLY A 122 -16.93 -0.86 -5.08
C GLY A 122 -16.13 -1.51 -6.19
N LEU A 123 -16.66 -2.61 -6.69
CA LEU A 123 -16.06 -3.44 -7.73
C LEU A 123 -16.51 -3.06 -9.15
N GLY A 124 -15.85 -3.64 -10.15
CA GLY A 124 -16.24 -3.56 -11.56
C GLY A 124 -15.69 -2.34 -12.29
N LYS A 125 -14.36 -2.11 -12.14
CA LYS A 125 -13.64 -1.07 -12.86
C LYS A 125 -13.76 -1.26 -14.37
N THR A 126 -14.05 -0.16 -15.08
CA THR A 126 -14.18 -0.16 -16.55
C THR A 126 -13.50 1.02 -17.22
N LYS A 127 -13.17 2.08 -16.45
CA LYS A 127 -12.56 3.30 -17.00
C LYS A 127 -11.71 4.03 -15.97
N GLU A 128 -10.88 4.93 -16.46
CA GLU A 128 -10.07 5.82 -15.62
C GLU A 128 -10.98 6.65 -14.69
N GLY A 129 -10.54 6.85 -13.44
CA GLY A 129 -11.21 7.70 -12.47
C GLY A 129 -12.58 7.23 -11.95
N ASP A 130 -13.06 6.03 -12.30
CA ASP A 130 -14.37 5.51 -11.88
C ASP A 130 -14.45 5.15 -10.38
N GLY A 131 -13.31 5.11 -9.70
CA GLY A 131 -13.23 4.81 -8.27
C GLY A 131 -13.59 3.37 -7.90
N LYS A 132 -13.49 2.44 -8.85
CA LYS A 132 -13.81 1.03 -8.68
C LYS A 132 -12.56 0.17 -8.72
N THR A 133 -12.57 -0.93 -7.98
CA THR A 133 -11.57 -1.99 -8.06
C THR A 133 -11.97 -2.99 -9.16
N PRO A 134 -11.02 -3.46 -9.99
CA PRO A 134 -11.34 -4.41 -11.05
C PRO A 134 -11.79 -5.76 -10.50
N VAL A 135 -12.57 -6.49 -11.29
CA VAL A 135 -12.98 -7.87 -11.06
C VAL A 135 -12.24 -8.77 -12.04
N GLY A 136 -11.76 -9.91 -11.58
CA GLY A 136 -11.09 -10.91 -12.42
C GLY A 136 -9.91 -11.59 -11.75
N THR A 137 -9.12 -12.26 -12.59
CA THR A 137 -7.87 -12.92 -12.18
C THR A 137 -6.70 -12.19 -12.83
N PHE A 138 -5.76 -11.78 -12.00
CA PHE A 138 -4.58 -10.99 -12.36
C PHE A 138 -3.32 -11.64 -11.80
N GLY A 139 -2.18 -10.97 -11.90
CA GLY A 139 -0.94 -11.27 -11.20
C GLY A 139 -0.37 -10.02 -10.56
N PHE A 140 0.78 -10.16 -9.91
CA PHE A 140 1.64 -9.03 -9.54
C PHE A 140 2.80 -8.96 -10.53
N ASN A 141 2.97 -7.84 -11.22
CA ASN A 141 3.98 -7.69 -12.28
C ASN A 141 5.05 -6.63 -11.98
N ALA A 142 4.94 -5.90 -10.87
CA ALA A 142 5.96 -4.99 -10.36
C ALA A 142 5.82 -4.82 -8.85
N ALA A 143 6.96 -4.67 -8.16
CA ALA A 143 7.04 -4.33 -6.76
C ALA A 143 7.81 -3.01 -6.61
N PHE A 144 7.31 -2.11 -5.78
CA PHE A 144 7.95 -0.81 -5.56
C PHE A 144 7.53 -0.20 -4.23
N GLY A 145 8.21 0.89 -3.85
CA GLY A 145 7.83 1.64 -2.66
C GLY A 145 8.84 2.69 -2.24
N ILE A 146 8.43 3.52 -1.29
CA ILE A 146 9.25 4.56 -0.67
C ILE A 146 10.24 3.93 0.30
N ALA A 147 9.84 2.89 1.03
CA ALA A 147 10.71 2.14 1.91
C ALA A 147 11.76 1.32 1.14
N SER A 148 12.73 0.79 1.84
CA SER A 148 13.68 -0.17 1.28
C SER A 148 12.99 -1.50 1.01
N ASP A 149 13.55 -2.28 0.05
CA ASP A 149 13.06 -3.62 -0.27
C ASP A 149 12.95 -4.47 1.01
N PRO A 150 11.77 -4.99 1.33
CA PRO A 150 11.57 -5.84 2.49
C PRO A 150 12.03 -7.30 2.29
N GLY A 151 12.62 -7.63 1.15
CA GLY A 151 12.93 -8.98 0.71
C GLY A 151 11.88 -9.56 -0.24
N CYS A 152 11.40 -8.76 -1.19
CA CYS A 152 10.40 -9.19 -2.17
C CYS A 152 11.01 -10.11 -3.22
N SER A 153 10.33 -11.23 -3.57
CA SER A 153 10.78 -12.11 -4.64
C SER A 153 10.43 -11.59 -6.04
N ILE A 154 9.53 -10.61 -6.13
CA ILE A 154 9.28 -9.83 -7.35
C ILE A 154 10.30 -8.69 -7.40
N PRO A 155 10.94 -8.41 -8.55
CA PRO A 155 11.91 -7.33 -8.65
C PRO A 155 11.38 -6.01 -8.10
N TYR A 156 12.09 -5.45 -7.11
CA TYR A 156 11.67 -4.27 -6.36
C TYR A 156 12.35 -3.00 -6.88
N THR A 157 11.56 -1.95 -7.03
CA THR A 157 12.05 -0.60 -7.34
C THR A 157 11.83 0.32 -6.14
N LYS A 158 12.92 0.76 -5.50
CA LYS A 158 12.84 1.86 -4.54
C LYS A 158 12.62 3.16 -5.31
N VAL A 159 11.52 3.83 -5.03
CA VAL A 159 11.14 5.08 -5.72
C VAL A 159 11.89 6.28 -5.18
N ASP A 160 12.00 7.31 -6.00
CA ASP A 160 12.60 8.61 -5.69
C ASP A 160 11.71 9.77 -6.18
N ASP A 161 12.17 11.01 -5.99
CA ASP A 161 11.48 12.24 -6.41
C ASP A 161 11.21 12.32 -7.93
N ASN A 162 11.82 11.46 -8.72
CA ASN A 162 11.64 11.44 -10.17
C ASN A 162 10.63 10.39 -10.63
N THR A 163 10.13 9.57 -9.70
CA THR A 163 9.32 8.39 -10.03
C THR A 163 7.83 8.72 -10.05
N TYR A 164 7.19 8.44 -11.19
CA TYR A 164 5.76 8.62 -11.42
C TYR A 164 5.14 7.32 -11.93
N TRP A 165 3.85 7.12 -11.62
CA TRP A 165 3.02 6.20 -12.38
C TRP A 165 2.20 7.01 -13.37
N SER A 166 2.46 6.81 -14.66
CA SER A 166 1.91 7.64 -15.72
C SER A 166 0.44 7.32 -15.99
N GLY A 167 -0.40 8.35 -15.90
CA GLY A 167 -1.76 8.39 -16.43
C GLY A 167 -1.86 9.16 -17.75
N ASP A 168 -0.73 9.54 -18.34
CA ASP A 168 -0.65 10.36 -19.54
C ASP A 168 -1.03 9.57 -20.80
N VAL A 169 -2.14 9.96 -21.40
CA VAL A 169 -2.73 9.30 -22.58
C VAL A 169 -2.24 9.85 -23.92
N ARG A 170 -1.37 10.88 -23.89
CA ARG A 170 -0.86 11.51 -25.12
C ARG A 170 0.03 10.55 -25.89
N GLU A 171 0.06 10.72 -27.20
CA GLU A 171 0.92 9.94 -28.11
C GLU A 171 2.41 10.04 -27.70
N GLY A 172 3.10 8.89 -27.66
CA GLY A 172 4.49 8.78 -27.22
C GLY A 172 4.69 8.69 -25.71
N MET A 173 3.64 8.85 -24.91
CA MET A 173 3.70 8.70 -23.45
C MET A 173 3.41 7.25 -23.02
N GLN A 174 3.83 6.91 -21.81
CA GLN A 174 3.77 5.55 -21.27
C GLN A 174 2.57 5.40 -20.31
N TYR A 175 1.34 5.39 -20.83
CA TYR A 175 0.15 5.20 -19.99
C TYR A 175 0.20 3.89 -19.20
N ASN A 176 -0.23 3.93 -17.93
CA ASN A 176 -0.27 2.81 -16.98
C ASN A 176 1.10 2.13 -16.75
N LYS A 177 2.17 2.93 -16.71
CA LYS A 177 3.53 2.44 -16.42
C LYS A 177 4.25 3.35 -15.44
N MET A 178 5.19 2.77 -14.69
CA MET A 178 6.15 3.52 -13.90
C MET A 178 7.18 4.17 -14.83
N VAL A 179 7.40 5.47 -14.66
CA VAL A 179 8.31 6.27 -15.48
C VAL A 179 9.15 7.21 -14.60
N SER A 180 10.29 7.64 -15.13
CA SER A 180 11.08 8.72 -14.55
C SER A 180 10.79 10.04 -15.27
N ILE A 181 10.56 11.11 -14.51
CA ILE A 181 10.42 12.45 -15.10
C ILE A 181 11.69 12.91 -15.84
N LYS A 182 12.83 12.27 -15.58
CA LYS A 182 14.09 12.53 -16.32
C LYS A 182 14.01 12.02 -17.76
N ASP A 183 13.32 10.90 -17.97
CA ASP A 183 13.13 10.29 -19.30
C ASP A 183 11.94 10.92 -20.03
N TYR A 184 10.95 11.38 -19.24
CA TYR A 184 9.70 11.98 -19.75
C TYR A 184 9.50 13.38 -19.14
N PRO A 185 10.34 14.40 -19.48
CA PRO A 185 10.30 15.73 -18.84
C PRO A 185 8.99 16.48 -19.09
N ASN A 186 8.25 16.13 -20.13
CA ASN A 186 6.96 16.71 -20.49
C ASN A 186 5.75 15.88 -19.99
N LEU A 187 5.96 14.93 -19.07
CA LEU A 187 4.89 14.12 -18.49
C LEU A 187 3.76 15.01 -17.97
N ASP A 188 2.51 14.66 -18.28
CA ASP A 188 1.35 15.26 -17.65
C ASP A 188 1.26 14.79 -16.19
N LYS A 189 1.73 15.63 -15.29
CA LYS A 189 1.78 15.36 -13.85
C LYS A 189 0.40 15.37 -13.21
N ASP A 190 -0.56 16.09 -13.77
CA ASP A 190 -1.92 16.20 -13.23
C ASP A 190 -2.70 14.90 -13.45
N SER A 191 -2.40 14.18 -14.53
CA SER A 191 -2.97 12.86 -14.82
C SER A 191 -2.17 11.69 -14.25
N SER A 192 -0.98 11.96 -13.68
CA SER A 192 -0.03 10.93 -13.22
C SER A 192 0.13 10.96 -11.70
N GLU A 193 0.44 9.82 -11.09
CA GLU A 193 0.72 9.76 -9.66
C GLU A 193 2.22 9.95 -9.40
N HIS A 194 2.59 11.03 -8.69
CA HIS A 194 3.92 11.20 -8.12
C HIS A 194 4.02 10.27 -6.90
N ILE A 195 4.70 9.14 -7.05
CA ILE A 195 4.63 8.03 -6.08
C ILE A 195 5.06 8.47 -4.68
N ILE A 196 6.08 9.29 -4.57
CA ILE A 196 6.65 9.70 -3.27
C ILE A 196 5.71 10.59 -2.45
N ASP A 197 4.68 11.22 -3.06
CA ASP A 197 3.71 12.07 -2.35
C ASP A 197 2.76 11.26 -1.46
N TYR A 198 2.61 9.97 -1.72
CA TYR A 198 1.77 9.04 -0.96
C TYR A 198 2.54 8.38 0.19
N THR A 199 3.13 9.20 1.06
CA THR A 199 4.13 8.81 2.08
C THR A 199 3.73 7.67 3.01
N ARG A 200 2.43 7.39 3.20
CA ARG A 200 1.94 6.27 4.01
C ARG A 200 1.46 5.12 3.16
N GLN A 201 0.70 5.42 2.12
CA GLN A 201 0.07 4.41 1.28
C GLN A 201 1.13 3.63 0.49
N TYR A 202 2.13 4.32 -0.05
CA TYR A 202 3.10 3.73 -0.96
C TYR A 202 4.46 3.45 -0.32
N GLN A 203 4.47 3.17 1.01
CA GLN A 203 5.65 2.59 1.65
C GLN A 203 6.04 1.28 0.97
N TYR A 204 5.02 0.45 0.67
CA TYR A 204 5.15 -0.81 -0.04
C TYR A 204 3.99 -0.96 -1.02
N CYS A 205 4.29 -1.32 -2.26
CA CYS A 205 3.30 -1.50 -3.33
C CYS A 205 3.61 -2.72 -4.19
N LEU A 206 2.56 -3.41 -4.60
CA LEU A 206 2.57 -4.39 -5.68
C LEU A 206 1.59 -3.95 -6.77
N ASN A 207 2.06 -3.82 -8.00
CA ASN A 207 1.17 -3.53 -9.12
C ASN A 207 0.35 -4.77 -9.48
N ILE A 208 -0.98 -4.65 -9.39
CA ILE A 208 -1.92 -5.65 -9.89
C ILE A 208 -1.98 -5.50 -11.40
N SER A 209 -1.81 -6.59 -12.14
CA SER A 209 -1.64 -6.59 -13.61
C SER A 209 -2.92 -6.25 -14.39
N TYR A 210 -3.79 -5.41 -13.79
CA TYR A 210 -4.95 -4.87 -14.50
C TYR A 210 -4.51 -3.92 -15.62
N ASN A 211 -5.17 -4.02 -16.77
CA ASN A 211 -4.87 -3.21 -17.95
C ASN A 211 -3.38 -3.24 -18.36
N SER A 212 -2.75 -4.42 -18.31
CA SER A 212 -1.34 -4.59 -18.69
C SER A 212 -1.03 -4.20 -20.14
N ASP A 213 -2.04 -4.26 -21.00
CA ASP A 213 -1.94 -3.81 -22.41
C ASP A 213 -1.93 -2.29 -22.54
N CYS A 214 -2.04 -1.57 -21.43
CA CYS A 214 -2.00 -0.11 -21.38
C CYS A 214 -3.05 0.54 -22.27
N LYS A 215 -4.25 -0.06 -22.36
CA LYS A 215 -5.36 0.49 -23.11
C LYS A 215 -5.79 1.82 -22.49
N THR A 216 -5.69 2.88 -23.25
CA THR A 216 -6.05 4.25 -22.84
C THR A 216 -7.45 4.30 -22.25
N ASP A 217 -7.64 5.06 -21.18
CA ASP A 217 -8.87 5.27 -20.43
C ASP A 217 -9.51 4.02 -19.79
N ALA A 218 -8.92 2.84 -19.93
CA ALA A 218 -9.44 1.65 -19.27
C ALA A 218 -9.14 1.60 -17.76
N GLY A 219 -8.27 2.47 -17.30
CA GLY A 219 -7.83 2.58 -15.91
C GLY A 219 -6.34 2.29 -15.74
N SER A 220 -5.71 3.02 -14.84
CA SER A 220 -4.29 2.91 -14.49
C SER A 220 -4.09 2.81 -12.98
N ALA A 221 -2.85 2.58 -12.55
CA ALA A 221 -2.44 2.66 -11.15
C ALA A 221 -3.30 1.79 -10.19
N ILE A 222 -3.49 0.52 -10.53
CA ILE A 222 -4.20 -0.43 -9.66
C ILE A 222 -3.18 -1.23 -8.86
N PHE A 223 -3.02 -0.86 -7.60
CA PHE A 223 -2.03 -1.43 -6.69
C PHE A 223 -2.66 -2.17 -5.51
N LEU A 224 -1.91 -3.11 -4.95
CA LEU A 224 -2.00 -3.47 -3.56
C LEU A 224 -1.01 -2.59 -2.79
N HIS A 225 -1.46 -1.88 -1.75
CA HIS A 225 -0.64 -0.92 -1.00
C HIS A 225 -1.02 -0.82 0.48
N CYS A 226 -0.27 -0.05 1.27
CA CYS A 226 -0.55 0.14 2.69
C CYS A 226 -1.80 1.01 2.92
N LEU A 227 -2.50 0.81 4.05
CA LEU A 227 -3.62 1.66 4.45
C LEU A 227 -3.20 3.13 4.57
N GLY A 228 -4.01 4.01 4.03
CA GLY A 228 -3.90 5.46 4.22
C GLY A 228 -4.53 5.92 5.54
N PRO A 229 -4.22 7.16 6.00
CA PRO A 229 -4.56 7.59 7.35
C PRO A 229 -6.05 7.90 7.59
N ASN A 230 -6.86 8.21 6.60
CA ASN A 230 -8.14 8.88 6.87
C ASN A 230 -9.33 8.45 6.01
N LYS A 231 -9.20 7.42 5.18
CA LYS A 231 -10.28 7.03 4.27
C LYS A 231 -10.50 5.53 4.30
N PRO A 232 -11.71 5.04 4.59
CA PRO A 232 -12.05 3.62 4.55
C PRO A 232 -12.34 3.15 3.12
N TYR A 233 -11.57 3.62 2.15
CA TYR A 233 -11.68 3.27 0.73
C TYR A 233 -10.45 3.74 -0.05
N THR A 234 -10.31 3.26 -1.28
CA THR A 234 -9.27 3.65 -2.24
C THR A 234 -9.86 4.33 -3.48
N GLY A 235 -9.01 4.73 -4.42
CA GLY A 235 -9.40 5.18 -5.76
C GLY A 235 -9.72 4.05 -6.74
N GLY A 236 -9.46 2.80 -6.34
CA GLY A 236 -9.58 1.59 -7.17
C GLY A 236 -8.58 0.51 -6.78
N CYS A 237 -7.53 0.86 -6.06
CA CYS A 237 -6.54 -0.04 -5.49
C CYS A 237 -7.15 -0.96 -4.42
N VAL A 238 -6.33 -1.88 -3.92
CA VAL A 238 -6.58 -2.65 -2.69
C VAL A 238 -5.61 -2.17 -1.62
N ALA A 239 -6.11 -1.87 -0.42
CA ALA A 239 -5.29 -1.40 0.69
C ALA A 239 -5.40 -2.32 1.90
N ILE A 240 -4.26 -2.67 2.51
CA ILE A 240 -4.15 -3.53 3.70
C ILE A 240 -3.21 -2.89 4.73
N PRO A 241 -3.23 -3.31 6.01
CA PRO A 241 -2.27 -2.84 7.01
C PRO A 241 -0.82 -3.01 6.56
N GLU A 242 0.04 -2.05 6.92
CA GLU A 242 1.45 -2.01 6.46
C GLU A 242 2.24 -3.27 6.85
N ASN A 243 2.05 -3.78 8.07
CA ASN A 243 2.68 -5.03 8.49
C ASN A 243 2.25 -6.23 7.63
N GLN A 244 0.97 -6.29 7.22
CA GLN A 244 0.47 -7.31 6.32
C GLN A 244 0.98 -7.10 4.89
N MET A 245 1.08 -5.84 4.45
CA MET A 245 1.67 -5.52 3.15
C MET A 245 3.13 -5.98 3.06
N LYS A 246 3.93 -5.69 4.09
CA LYS A 246 5.30 -6.17 4.19
C LYS A 246 5.38 -7.69 4.17
N PHE A 247 4.51 -8.36 4.94
CA PHE A 247 4.42 -9.81 4.94
C PHE A 247 4.10 -10.37 3.55
N VAL A 248 3.11 -9.79 2.86
CA VAL A 248 2.76 -10.21 1.48
C VAL A 248 3.96 -10.07 0.56
N MET A 249 4.67 -8.94 0.59
CA MET A 249 5.84 -8.73 -0.27
C MET A 249 6.95 -9.75 -0.03
N GLN A 250 7.17 -10.15 1.22
CA GLN A 250 8.18 -11.16 1.60
C GLN A 250 7.80 -12.59 1.19
N ASN A 251 6.51 -12.86 1.00
CA ASN A 251 6.00 -14.22 0.79
C ASN A 251 5.34 -14.44 -0.58
N VAL A 252 4.98 -13.35 -1.30
CA VAL A 252 4.38 -13.48 -2.63
C VAL A 252 5.37 -14.01 -3.65
N LYS A 253 4.91 -14.95 -4.49
CA LYS A 253 5.70 -15.54 -5.57
C LYS A 253 5.40 -14.84 -6.91
N PRO A 254 6.34 -14.81 -7.86
CA PRO A 254 6.12 -14.15 -9.16
C PRO A 254 4.92 -14.69 -9.96
N ASN A 255 4.53 -15.94 -9.72
CA ASN A 255 3.37 -16.59 -10.36
C ASN A 255 2.12 -16.63 -9.47
N CYS A 256 2.06 -15.82 -8.41
CA CYS A 256 0.86 -15.70 -7.58
C CYS A 256 -0.32 -15.18 -8.41
N ALA A 257 -1.42 -15.91 -8.41
CA ALA A 257 -2.66 -15.44 -9.02
C ALA A 257 -3.42 -14.53 -8.04
N VAL A 258 -3.82 -13.34 -8.52
CA VAL A 258 -4.61 -12.35 -7.78
C VAL A 258 -6.05 -12.45 -8.22
N VAL A 259 -6.92 -12.92 -7.34
CA VAL A 259 -8.36 -13.09 -7.64
C VAL A 259 -9.16 -12.03 -6.90
N ILE A 260 -9.95 -11.25 -7.63
CA ILE A 260 -10.74 -10.14 -7.09
C ILE A 260 -12.19 -10.29 -7.54
N ASP A 261 -13.12 -10.46 -6.60
CA ASP A 261 -14.57 -10.38 -6.83
C ASP A 261 -15.31 -10.19 -5.50
N SER A 262 -16.63 -10.12 -5.54
CA SER A 262 -17.44 -10.18 -4.32
C SER A 262 -17.33 -11.56 -3.66
N LEU A 263 -17.38 -11.60 -2.34
CA LEU A 263 -17.32 -12.85 -1.57
C LEU A 263 -18.36 -13.84 -2.07
N GLU A 264 -19.60 -13.38 -2.33
CA GLU A 264 -20.68 -14.19 -2.87
C GLU A 264 -20.32 -14.82 -4.22
N LYS A 265 -19.73 -14.05 -5.15
CA LYS A 265 -19.33 -14.54 -6.48
C LYS A 265 -18.18 -15.56 -6.40
N LEU A 266 -17.32 -15.40 -5.40
CA LEU A 266 -16.25 -16.35 -5.13
C LEU A 266 -16.76 -17.63 -4.44
N GLY A 267 -18.03 -17.67 -4.04
CA GLY A 267 -18.65 -18.80 -3.35
C GLY A 267 -18.36 -18.84 -1.86
N GLY A 268 -17.92 -17.73 -1.27
CA GLY A 268 -17.66 -17.60 0.15
C GLY A 268 -18.89 -17.09 0.91
N GLU A 269 -18.94 -17.45 2.19
CA GLU A 269 -19.90 -16.98 3.20
C GLU A 269 -19.14 -16.60 4.46
N PHE A 270 -19.71 -15.70 5.28
CA PHE A 270 -19.19 -15.34 6.61
C PHE A 270 -19.88 -16.14 7.70
#